data_44eb20e19b4303a2548cd1a3b309c684
#
_entry.id   44eb20e19b4303a2548cd1a3b309c684
#
_cell.length_a   1.000
_cell.length_b   1.000
_cell.length_c   1.000
_cell.angle_alpha   90.00
_cell.angle_beta   90.00
_cell.angle_gamma   90.00
#
_symmetry.space_group_name_H-M   'P 1'
#
loop_
_entity.id
_entity.type
_entity.pdbx_description
1 polymer ?
#
loop_
_entity_poly.entity_id
_entity_poly.type
_entity_poly.pdbx_seq_one_letter_code
_entity_poly.pdbx_strand_id
1 'polypeptide(L)'
;MKEKIREIFKNEATAINNIPVTDSFEEAISIIYRQVHGKNGKLVTSGMGKAGQIAHNIATTFSATGTPSIFLHPSEAQHGDLGILQVNDVLLAISNSGKTREIIELIELKNNLYPEVPVIVITGNENTPLADKADCYILTGAPAEVCLLGLTPTTSTTVMTVIGDALVVMMMEKIGFNAGDYAKRHHGGYLGMKSRELSGEDKRQK
;
A
#
# COMPACT_ATOMS: atom_id res chain seq x y z
N MET A 1 -33.07 8.25 5.41
CA MET A 1 -31.72 7.89 5.93
C MET A 1 -31.24 6.53 5.41
N LYS A 2 -31.95 5.42 5.64
CA LYS A 2 -31.52 4.07 5.21
C LYS A 2 -31.23 3.96 3.71
N GLU A 3 -32.07 4.54 2.86
CA GLU A 3 -31.88 4.54 1.40
C GLU A 3 -30.60 5.28 1.00
N LYS A 4 -30.33 6.45 1.60
CA LYS A 4 -29.10 7.21 1.34
C LYS A 4 -27.85 6.45 1.75
N ILE A 5 -27.89 5.70 2.85
CA ILE A 5 -26.78 4.84 3.28
C ILE A 5 -26.56 3.72 2.24
N ARG A 6 -27.62 3.08 1.75
CA ARG A 6 -27.51 2.06 0.70
C ARG A 6 -26.94 2.61 -0.61
N GLU A 7 -27.31 3.83 -0.97
CA GLU A 7 -26.77 4.52 -2.14
C GLU A 7 -25.26 4.79 -1.99
N ILE A 8 -24.81 5.25 -0.82
CA ILE A 8 -23.38 5.39 -0.52
C ILE A 8 -22.66 4.05 -0.71
N PHE A 9 -23.13 2.97 -0.11
CA PHE A 9 -22.51 1.66 -0.26
C PHE A 9 -22.46 1.17 -1.70
N LYS A 10 -23.54 1.44 -2.47
CA LYS A 10 -23.60 1.09 -3.89
C LYS A 10 -22.54 1.87 -4.70
N ASN A 11 -22.40 3.17 -4.42
CA ASN A 11 -21.41 4.01 -5.11
C ASN A 11 -19.97 3.59 -4.78
N GLU A 12 -19.67 3.27 -3.51
CA GLU A 12 -18.38 2.71 -3.08
C GLU A 12 -18.08 1.38 -3.80
N ALA A 13 -19.04 0.45 -3.81
CA ALA A 13 -18.89 -0.83 -4.50
C ALA A 13 -18.68 -0.66 -6.01
N THR A 14 -19.36 0.30 -6.62
CA THR A 14 -19.20 0.62 -8.05
C THR A 14 -17.79 1.16 -8.31
N ALA A 15 -17.27 2.03 -7.46
CA ALA A 15 -15.92 2.56 -7.59
C ALA A 15 -14.86 1.46 -7.49
N ILE A 16 -15.03 0.51 -6.57
CA ILE A 16 -14.14 -0.66 -6.46
C ILE A 16 -14.17 -1.50 -7.75
N ASN A 17 -15.35 -1.79 -8.29
CA ASN A 17 -15.48 -2.58 -9.52
C ASN A 17 -14.90 -1.87 -10.76
N ASN A 18 -14.74 -0.56 -10.71
CA ASN A 18 -14.19 0.26 -11.79
C ASN A 18 -12.68 0.52 -11.65
N ILE A 19 -12.00 -0.07 -10.65
CA ILE A 19 -10.54 0.00 -10.56
C ILE A 19 -9.95 -0.60 -11.85
N PRO A 20 -9.09 0.13 -12.59
CA PRO A 20 -8.44 -0.43 -13.79
C PRO A 20 -7.45 -1.52 -13.40
N VAL A 21 -7.80 -2.78 -13.68
CA VAL A 21 -6.89 -3.92 -13.48
C VAL A 21 -6.05 -4.07 -14.74
N THR A 22 -4.78 -3.69 -14.66
CA THR A 22 -3.81 -3.70 -15.74
C THR A 22 -2.53 -4.43 -15.32
N ASP A 23 -1.59 -4.62 -16.23
CA ASP A 23 -0.28 -5.23 -15.97
C ASP A 23 0.53 -4.50 -14.89
N SER A 24 0.17 -3.24 -14.55
CA SER A 24 0.82 -2.46 -13.50
C SER A 24 0.76 -3.12 -12.11
N PHE A 25 -0.27 -3.93 -11.82
CA PHE A 25 -0.32 -4.71 -10.58
C PHE A 25 0.77 -5.79 -10.53
N GLU A 26 0.95 -6.54 -11.62
CA GLU A 26 2.00 -7.56 -11.73
C GLU A 26 3.39 -6.95 -11.70
N GLU A 27 3.57 -5.80 -12.35
CA GLU A 27 4.81 -5.04 -12.36
C GLU A 27 5.15 -4.55 -10.94
N ALA A 28 4.21 -3.92 -10.24
CA ALA A 28 4.39 -3.46 -8.86
C ALA A 28 4.79 -4.62 -7.93
N ILE A 29 4.08 -5.75 -8.00
CA ILE A 29 4.40 -6.95 -7.22
C ILE A 29 5.80 -7.48 -7.57
N SER A 30 6.18 -7.46 -8.85
CA SER A 30 7.49 -7.92 -9.29
C SER A 30 8.62 -7.02 -8.80
N ILE A 31 8.40 -5.70 -8.78
CA ILE A 31 9.33 -4.73 -8.22
C ILE A 31 9.49 -4.96 -6.71
N ILE A 32 8.38 -5.04 -5.96
CA ILE A 32 8.40 -5.27 -4.51
C ILE A 32 9.11 -6.60 -4.19
N TYR A 33 8.74 -7.69 -4.87
CA TYR A 33 9.35 -9.00 -4.66
C TYR A 33 10.86 -8.98 -4.90
N ARG A 34 11.31 -8.40 -6.00
CA ARG A 34 12.74 -8.32 -6.35
C ARG A 34 13.54 -7.53 -5.32
N GLN A 35 13.03 -6.40 -4.86
CA GLN A 35 13.74 -5.56 -3.89
C GLN A 35 13.68 -6.15 -2.48
N VAL A 36 12.48 -6.50 -2.01
CA VAL A 36 12.29 -6.90 -0.61
C VAL A 36 12.74 -8.35 -0.37
N HIS A 37 12.28 -9.29 -1.19
CA HIS A 37 12.58 -10.72 -0.99
C HIS A 37 13.83 -11.17 -1.75
N GLY A 38 14.13 -10.54 -2.89
CA GLY A 38 15.33 -10.87 -3.68
C GLY A 38 16.61 -10.22 -3.18
N LYS A 39 16.54 -8.97 -2.66
CA LYS A 39 17.70 -8.18 -2.23
C LYS A 39 17.73 -7.85 -0.74
N ASN A 40 16.80 -8.40 0.06
CA ASN A 40 16.66 -8.12 1.50
C ASN A 40 16.44 -6.64 1.85
N GLY A 41 15.75 -5.91 0.99
CA GLY A 41 15.26 -4.56 1.26
C GLY A 41 13.94 -4.57 2.03
N LYS A 42 13.27 -3.42 2.06
CA LYS A 42 11.91 -3.27 2.61
C LYS A 42 11.05 -2.41 1.70
N LEU A 43 9.74 -2.54 1.87
CA LEU A 43 8.76 -1.65 1.26
C LEU A 43 8.60 -0.42 2.15
N VAL A 44 8.95 0.76 1.63
CA VAL A 44 8.71 2.03 2.30
C VAL A 44 7.46 2.66 1.68
N THR A 45 6.41 2.82 2.46
CA THR A 45 5.18 3.46 1.98
C THR A 45 5.10 4.91 2.41
N SER A 46 4.50 5.79 1.61
CA SER A 46 4.37 7.21 1.93
C SER A 46 3.09 7.82 1.34
N GLY A 47 2.58 8.86 1.99
CA GLY A 47 1.40 9.60 1.58
C GLY A 47 1.10 10.75 2.53
N MET A 48 0.34 11.74 2.08
CA MET A 48 -0.11 12.86 2.91
C MET A 48 -1.57 12.74 3.32
N GLY A 49 -1.89 13.20 4.54
CA GLY A 49 -3.27 13.27 5.04
C GLY A 49 -3.95 11.89 5.04
N LYS A 50 -5.13 11.79 4.41
CA LYS A 50 -5.88 10.52 4.35
C LYS A 50 -5.14 9.45 3.55
N ALA A 51 -4.50 9.81 2.45
CA ALA A 51 -3.65 8.89 1.68
C ALA A 51 -2.47 8.37 2.52
N GLY A 52 -1.92 9.20 3.42
CA GLY A 52 -0.88 8.77 4.37
C GLY A 52 -1.38 7.73 5.38
N GLN A 53 -2.63 7.86 5.85
CA GLN A 53 -3.24 6.85 6.73
C GLN A 53 -3.40 5.50 6.00
N ILE A 54 -3.78 5.54 4.72
CA ILE A 54 -3.86 4.34 3.89
C ILE A 54 -2.47 3.74 3.64
N ALA A 55 -1.48 4.57 3.32
CA ALA A 55 -0.09 4.13 3.16
C ALA A 55 0.44 3.43 4.42
N HIS A 56 0.14 3.97 5.61
CA HIS A 56 0.50 3.34 6.88
C HIS A 56 -0.20 2.00 7.08
N ASN A 57 -1.49 1.92 6.78
CA ASN A 57 -2.25 0.66 6.84
C ASN A 57 -1.64 -0.40 5.92
N ILE A 58 -1.31 -0.05 4.68
CA ILE A 58 -0.66 -0.93 3.71
C ILE A 58 0.69 -1.43 4.26
N ALA A 59 1.53 -0.55 4.81
CA ALA A 59 2.81 -0.94 5.40
C ALA A 59 2.64 -1.98 6.52
N THR A 60 1.74 -1.74 7.46
CA THR A 60 1.50 -2.65 8.58
C THR A 60 0.95 -3.98 8.13
N THR A 61 0.09 -4.00 7.10
CA THR A 61 -0.48 -5.24 6.54
C THR A 61 0.59 -6.06 5.81
N PHE A 62 1.45 -5.45 5.00
CA PHE A 62 2.60 -6.13 4.40
C PHE A 62 3.54 -6.71 5.45
N SER A 63 3.87 -5.95 6.49
CA SER A 63 4.72 -6.45 7.59
C SER A 63 4.11 -7.64 8.31
N ALA A 64 2.80 -7.60 8.58
CA ALA A 64 2.06 -8.68 9.22
C ALA A 64 2.01 -9.96 8.38
N THR A 65 2.13 -9.84 7.06
CA THR A 65 2.05 -10.93 6.08
C THR A 65 3.38 -11.32 5.45
N GLY A 66 4.50 -10.96 6.09
CA GLY A 66 5.82 -11.50 5.76
C GLY A 66 6.67 -10.65 4.83
N THR A 67 6.18 -9.50 4.37
CA THR A 67 6.95 -8.55 3.57
C THR A 67 7.40 -7.38 4.46
N PRO A 68 8.68 -7.24 4.82
CA PRO A 68 9.18 -6.13 5.62
C PRO A 68 8.77 -4.78 5.03
N SER A 69 8.05 -3.99 5.82
CA SER A 69 7.50 -2.72 5.35
C SER A 69 7.39 -1.69 6.48
N ILE A 70 7.52 -0.42 6.15
CA ILE A 70 7.41 0.71 7.06
C ILE A 70 6.79 1.93 6.37
N PHE A 71 6.07 2.74 7.13
CA PHE A 71 5.57 4.03 6.67
C PHE A 71 6.59 5.13 6.94
N LEU A 72 6.83 5.99 5.95
CA LEU A 72 7.64 7.20 6.01
C LEU A 72 6.76 8.42 5.75
N HIS A 73 6.61 9.30 6.74
CA HIS A 73 5.88 10.55 6.55
C HIS A 73 6.68 11.50 5.65
N PRO A 74 6.12 12.02 4.53
CA PRO A 74 6.91 12.76 3.55
C PRO A 74 7.48 14.08 4.08
N SER A 75 6.80 14.75 5.02
CA SER A 75 7.34 15.95 5.65
C SER A 75 8.47 15.63 6.63
N GLU A 76 8.38 14.56 7.41
CA GLU A 76 9.44 14.15 8.34
C GLU A 76 10.68 13.64 7.60
N ALA A 77 10.51 13.10 6.39
CA ALA A 77 11.62 12.72 5.52
C ALA A 77 12.57 13.90 5.24
N GLN A 78 12.04 15.12 5.16
CA GLN A 78 12.83 16.34 4.96
C GLN A 78 13.63 16.75 6.21
N HIS A 79 13.31 16.19 7.37
CA HIS A 79 13.93 16.47 8.66
C HIS A 79 14.80 15.32 9.19
N GLY A 80 15.17 14.37 8.33
CA GLY A 80 16.11 13.30 8.65
C GLY A 80 15.55 11.89 8.57
N ASP A 81 14.22 11.69 8.61
CA ASP A 81 13.60 10.37 8.56
C ASP A 81 13.79 9.68 7.20
N LEU A 82 14.23 10.44 6.15
CA LEU A 82 14.66 9.85 4.89
C LEU A 82 15.78 8.81 5.06
N GLY A 83 16.57 8.92 6.14
CA GLY A 83 17.61 7.95 6.49
C GLY A 83 17.11 6.52 6.72
N ILE A 84 15.79 6.31 6.85
CA ILE A 84 15.19 4.98 6.92
C ILE A 84 15.28 4.23 5.59
N LEU A 85 15.36 4.96 4.47
CA LEU A 85 15.46 4.41 3.12
C LEU A 85 16.87 3.87 2.88
N GLN A 86 16.97 2.73 2.20
CA GLN A 86 18.23 2.05 1.88
C GLN A 86 18.25 1.64 0.39
N VAL A 87 19.41 1.36 -0.14
CA VAL A 87 19.67 1.07 -1.56
C VAL A 87 18.81 -0.06 -2.16
N ASN A 88 18.44 -1.05 -1.37
CA ASN A 88 17.66 -2.21 -1.82
C ASN A 88 16.14 -2.07 -1.57
N ASP A 89 15.70 -0.92 -1.07
CA ASP A 89 14.30 -0.69 -0.77
C ASP A 89 13.47 -0.42 -2.02
N VAL A 90 12.17 -0.28 -1.84
CA VAL A 90 11.21 0.21 -2.83
C VAL A 90 10.30 1.22 -2.16
N LEU A 91 10.05 2.35 -2.82
CA LEU A 91 9.13 3.38 -2.34
C LEU A 91 7.75 3.19 -2.99
N LEU A 92 6.70 3.02 -2.19
CA LEU A 92 5.30 3.08 -2.62
C LEU A 92 4.67 4.39 -2.15
N ALA A 93 4.43 5.31 -3.05
CA ALA A 93 3.85 6.62 -2.78
C ALA A 93 2.36 6.67 -3.18
N ILE A 94 1.51 7.26 -2.33
CA ILE A 94 0.07 7.36 -2.56
C ILE A 94 -0.35 8.83 -2.64
N SER A 95 -0.94 9.22 -3.77
CA SER A 95 -1.50 10.55 -3.95
C SER A 95 -2.60 10.56 -5.01
N ASN A 96 -3.85 10.80 -4.59
CA ASN A 96 -4.98 10.81 -5.51
C ASN A 96 -4.82 11.83 -6.63
N SER A 97 -4.37 13.04 -6.32
CA SER A 97 -4.17 14.09 -7.31
C SER A 97 -2.95 13.87 -8.20
N GLY A 98 -1.96 13.09 -7.75
CA GLY A 98 -0.66 12.96 -8.39
C GLY A 98 0.19 14.24 -8.36
N LYS A 99 -0.20 15.25 -7.55
CA LYS A 99 0.41 16.60 -7.49
C LYS A 99 0.77 17.02 -6.07
N THR A 100 0.73 16.11 -5.09
CA THR A 100 1.07 16.42 -3.70
C THR A 100 2.54 16.80 -3.60
N ARG A 101 2.79 18.06 -3.22
CA ARG A 101 4.13 18.66 -3.21
C ARG A 101 5.10 17.86 -2.36
N GLU A 102 4.71 17.49 -1.16
CA GLU A 102 5.55 16.78 -0.19
C GLU A 102 5.97 15.39 -0.70
N ILE A 103 5.12 14.74 -1.50
CA ILE A 103 5.46 13.44 -2.12
C ILE A 103 6.43 13.64 -3.30
N ILE A 104 6.26 14.70 -4.09
CA ILE A 104 7.18 15.04 -5.17
C ILE A 104 8.57 15.36 -4.61
N GLU A 105 8.63 16.19 -3.55
CA GLU A 105 9.87 16.53 -2.85
C GLU A 105 10.53 15.27 -2.23
N LEU A 106 9.75 14.37 -1.64
CA LEU A 106 10.25 13.09 -1.12
C LEU A 106 10.94 12.27 -2.21
N ILE A 107 10.34 12.16 -3.41
CA ILE A 107 10.93 11.42 -4.52
C ILE A 107 12.22 12.10 -5.01
N GLU A 108 12.27 13.43 -5.04
CA GLU A 108 13.47 14.17 -5.41
C GLU A 108 14.59 13.97 -4.40
N LEU A 109 14.30 14.04 -3.11
CA LEU A 109 15.27 13.74 -2.04
C LEU A 109 15.76 12.29 -2.10
N LYS A 110 14.85 11.32 -2.34
CA LYS A 110 15.19 9.92 -2.57
C LYS A 110 16.13 9.78 -3.77
N ASN A 111 15.85 10.45 -4.89
CA ASN A 111 16.69 10.40 -6.09
C ASN A 111 18.09 10.97 -5.86
N ASN A 112 18.23 11.98 -4.99
CA ASN A 112 19.54 12.52 -4.62
C ASN A 112 20.34 11.55 -3.73
N LEU A 113 19.66 10.73 -2.91
CA LEU A 113 20.29 9.82 -1.96
C LEU A 113 20.52 8.43 -2.58
N TYR A 114 19.48 7.86 -3.18
CA TYR A 114 19.46 6.52 -3.79
C TYR A 114 18.65 6.52 -5.08
N PRO A 115 19.22 6.97 -6.21
CA PRO A 115 18.53 7.05 -7.50
C PRO A 115 17.99 5.69 -7.98
N GLU A 116 18.66 4.59 -7.61
CA GLU A 116 18.32 3.22 -7.98
C GLU A 116 17.12 2.62 -7.23
N VAL A 117 16.65 3.26 -6.16
CA VAL A 117 15.46 2.80 -5.43
C VAL A 117 14.22 3.04 -6.28
N PRO A 118 13.51 1.98 -6.71
CA PRO A 118 12.34 2.14 -7.55
C PRO A 118 11.17 2.78 -6.82
N VAL A 119 10.34 3.49 -7.58
CA VAL A 119 9.16 4.20 -7.10
C VAL A 119 7.91 3.61 -7.74
N ILE A 120 6.99 3.15 -6.90
CA ILE A 120 5.64 2.74 -7.28
C ILE A 120 4.68 3.84 -6.81
N VAL A 121 3.72 4.24 -7.65
CA VAL A 121 2.74 5.27 -7.30
C VAL A 121 1.32 4.72 -7.42
N ILE A 122 0.47 4.95 -6.39
CA ILE A 122 -0.98 4.77 -6.49
C ILE A 122 -1.60 6.16 -6.65
N THR A 123 -2.28 6.41 -7.77
CA THR A 123 -2.83 7.73 -8.12
C THR A 123 -4.16 7.64 -8.88
N GLY A 124 -4.95 8.72 -8.82
CA GLY A 124 -6.16 8.86 -9.64
C GLY A 124 -5.89 9.35 -11.06
N ASN A 125 -4.68 9.82 -11.36
CA ASN A 125 -4.38 10.50 -12.62
C ASN A 125 -3.03 10.05 -13.20
N GLU A 126 -3.00 9.72 -14.47
CA GLU A 126 -1.81 9.28 -15.20
C GLU A 126 -0.90 10.43 -15.69
N ASN A 127 -1.51 11.57 -16.06
CA ASN A 127 -0.76 12.72 -16.60
C ASN A 127 -0.39 13.69 -15.47
N THR A 128 0.52 13.28 -14.59
CA THR A 128 0.88 14.05 -13.39
C THR A 128 2.37 13.94 -13.09
N PRO A 129 2.95 14.95 -12.38
CA PRO A 129 4.35 14.89 -11.99
C PRO A 129 4.76 13.65 -11.20
N LEU A 130 3.84 13.02 -10.46
CA LEU A 130 4.13 11.78 -9.73
C LEU A 130 4.14 10.57 -10.66
N ALA A 131 3.21 10.48 -11.60
CA ALA A 131 3.21 9.41 -12.60
C ALA A 131 4.48 9.46 -13.47
N ASP A 132 4.90 10.65 -13.86
CA ASP A 132 6.13 10.86 -14.66
C ASP A 132 7.42 10.45 -13.92
N LYS A 133 7.42 10.48 -12.58
CA LYS A 133 8.55 10.11 -11.72
C LYS A 133 8.52 8.66 -11.24
N ALA A 134 7.47 7.90 -11.56
CA ALA A 134 7.27 6.54 -11.14
C ALA A 134 7.89 5.53 -12.11
N ASP A 135 8.50 4.46 -11.59
CA ASP A 135 8.88 3.29 -12.38
C ASP A 135 7.65 2.45 -12.74
N CYS A 136 6.62 2.49 -11.88
CA CYS A 136 5.32 1.85 -12.09
C CYS A 136 4.24 2.67 -11.41
N TYR A 137 3.06 2.83 -12.03
CA TYR A 137 1.91 3.45 -11.36
C TYR A 137 0.64 2.62 -11.53
N ILE A 138 -0.18 2.63 -10.46
CA ILE A 138 -1.48 1.95 -10.41
C ILE A 138 -2.57 3.03 -10.33
N LEU A 139 -3.52 2.97 -11.26
CA LEU A 139 -4.63 3.92 -11.31
C LEU A 139 -5.77 3.48 -10.39
N THR A 140 -6.34 4.46 -9.64
CA THR A 140 -7.54 4.24 -8.81
C THR A 140 -8.84 4.28 -9.61
N GLY A 141 -8.80 4.69 -10.89
CA GLY A 141 -9.99 4.97 -11.68
C GLY A 141 -10.62 6.34 -11.39
N ALA A 142 -9.95 7.18 -10.58
CA ALA A 142 -10.39 8.54 -10.24
C ALA A 142 -11.87 8.64 -9.79
N PRO A 143 -12.32 7.86 -8.80
CA PRO A 143 -13.73 7.83 -8.41
C PRO A 143 -14.17 9.17 -7.82
N ALA A 144 -15.45 9.53 -8.05
CA ALA A 144 -16.06 10.65 -7.36
C ALA A 144 -16.25 10.33 -5.87
N GLU A 145 -15.99 11.33 -5.00
CA GLU A 145 -16.23 11.18 -3.56
C GLU A 145 -17.74 11.16 -3.24
N VAL A 146 -18.16 10.26 -2.34
CA VAL A 146 -19.57 10.13 -1.93
C VAL A 146 -20.01 11.20 -0.93
N CYS A 147 -19.12 12.05 -0.46
CA CYS A 147 -19.46 13.14 0.45
C CYS A 147 -20.26 14.25 -0.28
N LEU A 148 -21.09 14.99 0.47
CA LEU A 148 -21.96 16.02 -0.10
C LEU A 148 -21.24 17.10 -0.90
N LEU A 149 -19.99 17.38 -0.55
CA LEU A 149 -19.19 18.42 -1.22
C LEU A 149 -18.31 17.85 -2.35
N GLY A 150 -18.20 16.51 -2.47
CA GLY A 150 -17.27 15.88 -3.40
C GLY A 150 -15.79 16.17 -3.09
N LEU A 151 -15.46 16.60 -1.87
CA LEU A 151 -14.12 17.05 -1.49
C LEU A 151 -13.44 16.18 -0.42
N THR A 152 -14.23 15.63 0.51
CA THR A 152 -13.68 14.80 1.58
C THR A 152 -13.28 13.44 1.03
N PRO A 153 -12.01 13.05 1.17
CA PRO A 153 -11.56 11.73 0.73
C PRO A 153 -12.34 10.62 1.46
N THR A 154 -13.18 9.93 0.73
CA THR A 154 -14.05 8.81 1.12
C THR A 154 -13.85 7.68 0.14
N THR A 155 -14.44 7.76 -1.04
CA THR A 155 -14.36 6.74 -2.09
C THR A 155 -12.93 6.55 -2.60
N SER A 156 -12.18 7.63 -2.79
CA SER A 156 -10.78 7.53 -3.19
C SER A 156 -9.93 6.75 -2.18
N THR A 157 -10.15 6.93 -0.87
CA THR A 157 -9.44 6.18 0.16
C THR A 157 -9.89 4.73 0.25
N THR A 158 -11.17 4.44 0.05
CA THR A 158 -11.69 3.07 -0.06
C THR A 158 -11.01 2.32 -1.20
N VAL A 159 -10.94 2.91 -2.38
CA VAL A 159 -10.29 2.32 -3.55
C VAL A 159 -8.79 2.10 -3.32
N MET A 160 -8.08 3.08 -2.74
CA MET A 160 -6.66 2.93 -2.38
C MET A 160 -6.42 1.78 -1.41
N THR A 161 -7.32 1.60 -0.44
CA THR A 161 -7.25 0.49 0.51
C THR A 161 -7.39 -0.85 -0.22
N VAL A 162 -8.38 -0.99 -1.08
CA VAL A 162 -8.61 -2.23 -1.85
C VAL A 162 -7.44 -2.55 -2.79
N ILE A 163 -6.83 -1.55 -3.42
CA ILE A 163 -5.60 -1.74 -4.21
C ILE A 163 -4.47 -2.26 -3.30
N GLY A 164 -4.30 -1.67 -2.11
CA GLY A 164 -3.32 -2.15 -1.13
C GLY A 164 -3.55 -3.59 -0.71
N ASP A 165 -4.80 -3.96 -0.43
CA ASP A 165 -5.18 -5.32 -0.06
C ASP A 165 -4.87 -6.31 -1.20
N ALA A 166 -5.16 -5.93 -2.45
CA ALA A 166 -4.83 -6.75 -3.61
C ALA A 166 -3.31 -6.99 -3.73
N LEU A 167 -2.49 -5.94 -3.57
CA LEU A 167 -1.02 -6.07 -3.57
C LEU A 167 -0.53 -6.99 -2.44
N VAL A 168 -1.08 -6.86 -1.24
CA VAL A 168 -0.73 -7.72 -0.09
C VAL A 168 -1.09 -9.17 -0.38
N VAL A 169 -2.32 -9.46 -0.81
CA VAL A 169 -2.79 -10.83 -1.06
C VAL A 169 -1.96 -11.50 -2.16
N MET A 170 -1.71 -10.81 -3.26
CA MET A 170 -0.88 -11.33 -4.34
C MET A 170 0.57 -11.54 -3.91
N MET A 171 1.10 -10.69 -3.03
CA MET A 171 2.45 -10.89 -2.48
C MET A 171 2.50 -12.11 -1.55
N MET A 172 1.50 -12.30 -0.68
CA MET A 172 1.39 -13.50 0.16
C MET A 172 1.42 -14.77 -0.69
N GLU A 173 0.68 -14.79 -1.79
CA GLU A 173 0.67 -15.91 -2.74
C GLU A 173 2.06 -16.11 -3.37
N LYS A 174 2.68 -15.03 -3.85
CA LYS A 174 4.00 -15.06 -4.51
C LYS A 174 5.12 -15.58 -3.61
N ILE A 175 5.08 -15.28 -2.30
CA ILE A 175 6.08 -15.75 -1.32
C ILE A 175 5.72 -17.08 -0.64
N GLY A 176 4.57 -17.66 -0.96
CA GLY A 176 4.09 -18.88 -0.34
C GLY A 176 3.78 -18.74 1.16
N PHE A 177 3.30 -17.53 1.58
CA PHE A 177 3.01 -17.23 2.97
C PHE A 177 1.87 -18.11 3.49
N ASN A 178 2.08 -18.75 4.64
CA ASN A 178 1.15 -19.75 5.18
C ASN A 178 0.74 -19.47 6.65
N ALA A 179 -0.17 -20.30 7.18
CA ALA A 179 -0.68 -20.14 8.54
C ALA A 179 0.40 -20.25 9.63
N GLY A 180 1.43 -21.06 9.42
CA GLY A 180 2.58 -21.16 10.35
C GLY A 180 3.41 -19.87 10.36
N ASP A 181 3.58 -19.24 9.20
CA ASP A 181 4.27 -17.95 9.11
C ASP A 181 3.45 -16.82 9.75
N TYR A 182 2.13 -16.89 9.61
CA TYR A 182 1.20 -15.97 10.26
C TYR A 182 1.27 -16.12 11.79
N ALA A 183 1.23 -17.36 12.30
CA ALA A 183 1.30 -17.65 13.74
C ALA A 183 2.57 -17.10 14.40
N LYS A 184 3.70 -17.15 13.70
CA LYS A 184 4.99 -16.60 14.19
C LYS A 184 4.97 -15.08 14.38
N ARG A 185 4.06 -14.35 13.70
CA ARG A 185 3.93 -12.90 13.77
C ARG A 185 2.78 -12.43 14.64
N HIS A 186 1.80 -13.29 14.92
CA HIS A 186 0.60 -12.98 15.68
C HIS A 186 0.52 -13.84 16.93
N HIS A 187 1.22 -13.45 17.99
CA HIS A 187 1.34 -14.24 19.22
C HIS A 187 0.09 -14.24 20.10
N GLY A 188 -0.76 -13.20 20.00
CA GLY A 188 -1.93 -13.00 20.86
C GLY A 188 -3.26 -12.92 20.10
N GLY A 189 -4.35 -12.93 20.89
CA GLY A 189 -5.70 -12.71 20.37
C GLY A 189 -6.25 -13.85 19.50
N TYR A 190 -7.43 -13.60 18.93
CA TYR A 190 -8.17 -14.57 18.12
C TYR A 190 -7.39 -15.05 16.89
N LEU A 191 -6.75 -14.12 16.17
CA LEU A 191 -6.02 -14.44 14.94
C LEU A 191 -4.79 -15.32 15.21
N GLY A 192 -4.04 -15.04 16.28
CA GLY A 192 -2.92 -15.88 16.68
C GLY A 192 -3.33 -17.30 17.07
N MET A 193 -4.46 -17.45 17.81
CA MET A 193 -5.03 -18.75 18.13
C MET A 193 -5.45 -19.49 16.84
N LYS A 194 -6.21 -18.84 15.98
CA LYS A 194 -6.74 -19.43 14.75
C LYS A 194 -5.64 -19.86 13.77
N SER A 195 -4.57 -19.07 13.66
CA SER A 195 -3.44 -19.41 12.79
C SER A 195 -2.67 -20.65 13.29
N ARG A 196 -2.51 -20.81 14.62
CA ARG A 196 -1.92 -22.03 15.21
C ARG A 196 -2.78 -23.28 14.97
N GLU A 197 -4.10 -23.16 15.10
CA GLU A 197 -5.02 -24.26 14.74
C GLU A 197 -4.82 -24.69 13.27
N LEU A 198 -4.78 -23.72 12.34
CA LEU A 198 -4.63 -23.97 10.91
C LEU A 198 -3.23 -24.52 10.55
N SER A 199 -2.18 -24.13 11.26
CA SER A 199 -0.81 -24.64 11.07
C SER A 199 -0.61 -26.06 11.67
N GLY A 200 -1.53 -26.54 12.50
CA GLY A 200 -1.42 -27.83 13.21
C GLY A 200 -0.46 -27.79 14.41
N GLU A 201 -0.01 -26.63 14.85
CA GLU A 201 0.90 -26.47 15.99
C GLU A 201 0.23 -26.81 17.33
N ASP A 202 -1.05 -26.53 17.50
CA ASP A 202 -1.82 -26.84 18.70
C ASP A 202 -1.94 -28.35 19.01
N LYS A 203 -1.70 -29.23 18.02
CA LYS A 203 -1.75 -30.69 18.21
C LYS A 203 -0.47 -31.27 18.85
N ARG A 204 0.59 -30.49 19.01
CA ARG A 204 1.89 -30.94 19.53
C ARG A 204 2.14 -30.57 20.99
N GLN A 205 1.20 -29.85 21.63
CA GLN A 205 1.30 -29.41 23.03
C GLN A 205 0.30 -30.11 23.97
N LYS A 206 -0.25 -31.25 23.56
CA LYS A 206 -1.08 -32.12 24.44
C LYS A 206 -0.40 -33.45 24.70
#